data_607670b27a2ff1d141c2a001c8ac8f9d
#
_entry.id   607670b27a2ff1d141c2a001c8ac8f9d
#
_cell.length_a   1.000
_cell.length_b   1.000
_cell.length_c   1.000
_cell.angle_alpha   90.00
_cell.angle_beta   90.00
_cell.angle_gamma   90.00
#
_symmetry.space_group_name_H-M   'P 1'
#
loop_
_entity.id
_entity.type
_entity.pdbx_description
1 polymer ?
#
loop_
_entity_poly.entity_id
_entity_poly.type
_entity_poly.pdbx_seq_one_letter_code
_entity_poly.pdbx_strand_id
1 'polypeptide(L)'
;MFQVVYFQVFNQHIVIHLITQFKKIIHFLFKNYKWAKKMKAAGIKIIYSIPGLKVHAKIALIKRKEINRIQYYSVLATGNFNESTAKFYTDHILFTTQKNLVKEMELLFIFLAYRKKADQFPCLQFNHLLVAQFNLQQKFISLINREIENANKGIPGRIVIKLNNLEEKVLIQKLYDASNAGVQVQLIVRSICCLIPGVKNMSENITVTRIVDRNLEHGRIFIFHNNGNTEIYMGSADWMNRNIYRRIEVCFPIPDEKIKKQLTEIINIQLSDSVKAVSLNNVLENIPVIATNNPVQSQKMIC
;
A
#
# COMPACT_ATOMS: atom_id res chain seq x y z
N MET A 1 5.65 14.24 -16.29
CA MET A 1 6.28 13.01 -16.79
C MET A 1 7.02 12.38 -15.63
N PHE A 2 6.58 11.23 -15.15
CA PHE A 2 7.22 10.53 -14.03
C PHE A 2 8.17 9.51 -14.61
N GLN A 3 9.39 9.46 -14.09
CA GLN A 3 10.42 8.54 -14.57
C GLN A 3 10.48 7.35 -13.63
N VAL A 4 10.34 6.15 -14.16
CA VAL A 4 10.81 4.93 -13.51
C VAL A 4 12.29 4.85 -13.80
N VAL A 5 13.09 4.89 -12.78
CA VAL A 5 14.53 4.67 -12.95
C VAL A 5 14.79 3.22 -12.65
N TYR A 6 15.01 2.47 -13.70
CA TYR A 6 15.49 1.12 -13.63
C TYR A 6 17.01 1.21 -13.51
N PHE A 7 17.52 0.93 -12.33
CA PHE A 7 18.94 0.86 -12.11
C PHE A 7 19.39 -0.57 -12.37
N GLN A 8 20.11 -0.80 -13.42
CA GLN A 8 20.92 -1.99 -13.58
C GLN A 8 22.37 -1.57 -13.40
N VAL A 9 22.89 -1.72 -12.19
CA VAL A 9 24.31 -1.55 -11.91
C VAL A 9 24.96 -2.87 -12.19
N PHE A 10 25.73 -2.94 -13.27
CA PHE A 10 26.62 -4.04 -13.54
C PHE A 10 27.94 -3.81 -12.79
N ASN A 11 27.99 -4.20 -11.54
CA ASN A 11 29.24 -4.71 -10.99
C ASN A 11 29.21 -6.23 -11.18
N GLN A 12 30.32 -6.91 -11.41
CA GLN A 12 30.37 -8.32 -11.84
C GLN A 12 29.50 -9.29 -11.00
N HIS A 13 28.96 -8.84 -9.86
CA HIS A 13 28.22 -9.66 -8.89
C HIS A 13 26.88 -9.11 -8.39
N ILE A 14 26.49 -7.88 -8.74
CA ILE A 14 25.26 -7.24 -8.17
C ILE A 14 24.45 -6.55 -9.26
N VAL A 15 23.14 -6.84 -9.30
CA VAL A 15 22.14 -6.12 -10.12
C VAL A 15 21.10 -5.53 -9.20
N ILE A 16 20.85 -4.23 -9.32
CA ILE A 16 19.83 -3.51 -8.55
C ILE A 16 18.76 -2.96 -9.48
N HIS A 17 17.51 -3.29 -9.18
CA HIS A 17 16.34 -2.72 -9.82
C HIS A 17 15.61 -1.85 -8.81
N LEU A 18 15.42 -0.58 -9.12
CA LEU A 18 14.80 0.39 -8.22
C LEU A 18 13.74 1.21 -8.96
N ILE A 19 12.57 1.37 -8.34
CA ILE A 19 11.56 2.34 -8.76
C ILE A 19 11.66 3.57 -7.86
N THR A 20 11.94 4.73 -8.47
CA THR A 20 11.95 6.00 -7.77
C THR A 20 11.11 7.04 -8.50
N GLN A 21 10.52 7.97 -7.74
CA GLN A 21 9.70 9.05 -8.28
C GLN A 21 10.43 10.39 -8.24
N PHE A 22 10.30 11.13 -9.34
CA PHE A 22 10.77 12.49 -9.43
C PHE A 22 9.59 13.48 -9.47
N LYS A 23 9.60 14.52 -8.64
CA LYS A 23 8.51 15.52 -8.56
C LYS A 23 8.48 16.47 -9.77
N LYS A 24 7.26 16.96 -10.09
CA LYS A 24 6.92 17.74 -11.27
C LYS A 24 6.91 19.26 -10.96
N ILE A 25 8.06 19.86 -10.70
CA ILE A 25 8.23 21.33 -10.68
C ILE A 25 9.41 21.66 -11.59
N ILE A 26 9.36 22.75 -12.36
CA ILE A 26 10.37 23.12 -13.37
C ILE A 26 11.81 23.03 -12.83
N HIS A 27 12.05 23.51 -11.63
CA HIS A 27 13.34 23.38 -10.94
C HIS A 27 13.74 21.92 -10.64
N PHE A 28 12.77 21.04 -10.37
CA PHE A 28 12.98 19.60 -10.17
C PHE A 28 13.17 18.83 -11.47
N LEU A 29 12.64 19.27 -12.60
CA LEU A 29 12.91 18.69 -13.92
C LEU A 29 14.40 18.80 -14.25
N PHE A 30 15.02 19.94 -13.98
CA PHE A 30 16.47 20.11 -14.18
C PHE A 30 17.29 19.20 -13.25
N LYS A 31 16.93 19.07 -11.97
CA LYS A 31 17.61 18.17 -11.05
C LYS A 31 17.46 16.71 -11.51
N ASN A 32 16.27 16.28 -11.89
CA ASN A 32 16.00 14.91 -12.37
C ASN A 32 16.76 14.60 -13.65
N TYR A 33 16.79 15.53 -14.59
CA TYR A 33 17.58 15.40 -15.82
C TYR A 33 19.09 15.29 -15.52
N LYS A 34 19.59 16.15 -14.64
CA LYS A 34 21.00 16.13 -14.20
C LYS A 34 21.39 14.79 -13.54
N TRP A 35 20.51 14.26 -12.67
CA TRP A 35 20.69 12.96 -12.05
C TRP A 35 20.63 11.82 -13.06
N ALA A 36 19.63 11.83 -13.97
CA ALA A 36 19.54 10.83 -15.03
C ALA A 36 20.80 10.82 -15.93
N LYS A 37 21.34 12.00 -16.25
CA LYS A 37 22.59 12.11 -17.01
C LYS A 37 23.79 11.53 -16.26
N LYS A 38 23.92 11.84 -14.95
CA LYS A 38 24.99 11.28 -14.10
C LYS A 38 24.89 9.75 -14.00
N MET A 39 23.68 9.23 -13.79
CA MET A 39 23.43 7.79 -13.69
C MET A 39 23.77 7.08 -14.99
N LYS A 40 23.36 7.62 -16.15
CA LYS A 40 23.73 7.06 -17.46
C LYS A 40 25.24 7.07 -17.67
N ALA A 41 25.93 8.15 -17.29
CA ALA A 41 27.39 8.23 -17.37
C ALA A 41 28.09 7.20 -16.46
N ALA A 42 27.43 6.79 -15.37
CA ALA A 42 27.90 5.70 -14.49
C ALA A 42 27.47 4.30 -14.98
N GLY A 43 27.02 4.15 -16.22
CA GLY A 43 26.63 2.86 -16.81
C GLY A 43 25.24 2.36 -16.39
N ILE A 44 24.42 3.20 -15.76
CA ILE A 44 23.08 2.82 -15.28
C ILE A 44 22.07 2.88 -16.40
N LYS A 45 21.34 1.79 -16.64
CA LYS A 45 20.21 1.77 -17.58
C LYS A 45 18.97 2.40 -16.94
N ILE A 46 18.48 3.47 -17.53
CA ILE A 46 17.27 4.17 -17.09
C ILE A 46 16.10 3.83 -18.02
N ILE A 47 15.00 3.36 -17.44
CA ILE A 47 13.75 3.11 -18.13
C ILE A 47 12.74 4.16 -17.68
N TYR A 48 12.17 4.87 -18.64
CA TYR A 48 11.16 5.87 -18.41
C TYR A 48 9.78 5.20 -18.26
N SER A 49 8.87 5.87 -17.53
CA SER A 49 7.52 5.37 -17.28
C SER A 49 6.77 4.98 -18.55
N ILE A 50 5.75 4.14 -18.39
CA ILE A 50 4.77 3.81 -19.42
C ILE A 50 4.02 5.10 -19.82
N PRO A 51 3.88 5.42 -21.12
CA PRO A 51 3.13 6.59 -21.54
C PRO A 51 1.69 6.56 -21.02
N GLY A 52 1.25 7.69 -20.44
CA GLY A 52 -0.10 7.84 -19.87
C GLY A 52 -0.30 7.19 -18.48
N LEU A 53 0.62 6.37 -17.99
CA LEU A 53 0.56 5.78 -16.64
C LEU A 53 1.65 6.37 -15.72
N LYS A 54 1.27 6.54 -14.44
CA LYS A 54 2.24 6.86 -13.39
C LYS A 54 2.64 5.58 -12.67
N VAL A 55 3.93 5.25 -12.66
CA VAL A 55 4.43 4.22 -11.75
C VAL A 55 4.58 4.82 -10.36
N HIS A 56 3.87 4.25 -9.38
CA HIS A 56 3.83 4.76 -8.01
C HIS A 56 4.29 3.73 -6.99
N ALA A 57 4.57 2.51 -7.39
CA ALA A 57 5.18 1.49 -6.55
C ALA A 57 6.53 1.96 -5.96
N LYS A 58 6.87 1.46 -4.79
CA LYS A 58 8.12 1.72 -4.07
C LYS A 58 8.75 0.40 -3.78
N ILE A 59 9.49 -0.13 -4.77
CA ILE A 59 10.12 -1.44 -4.70
C ILE A 59 11.56 -1.37 -5.18
N ALA A 60 12.41 -2.20 -4.59
CA ALA A 60 13.78 -2.42 -5.04
C ALA A 60 14.09 -3.91 -5.01
N LEU A 61 14.80 -4.38 -6.03
CA LEU A 61 15.24 -5.77 -6.15
C LEU A 61 16.74 -5.79 -6.40
N ILE A 62 17.45 -6.48 -5.53
CA ILE A 62 18.91 -6.69 -5.61
C ILE A 62 19.14 -8.16 -5.94
N LYS A 63 19.82 -8.41 -7.04
CA LYS A 63 20.26 -9.74 -7.46
C LYS A 63 21.78 -9.81 -7.28
N ARG A 64 22.23 -10.70 -6.41
CA ARG A 64 23.64 -10.89 -6.08
C ARG A 64 24.10 -12.28 -6.47
N LYS A 65 25.18 -12.37 -7.22
CA LYS A 65 25.87 -13.65 -7.48
C LYS A 65 26.78 -13.96 -6.30
N GLU A 66 26.51 -15.04 -5.61
CA GLU A 66 27.34 -15.65 -4.58
C GLU A 66 28.12 -16.85 -5.18
N ILE A 67 29.03 -17.44 -4.43
CA ILE A 67 29.98 -18.49 -4.95
C ILE A 67 29.18 -19.60 -5.65
N ASN A 68 28.11 -20.13 -5.04
CA ASN A 68 27.36 -21.28 -5.56
C ASN A 68 25.88 -20.99 -5.87
N ARG A 69 25.41 -19.75 -5.76
CA ARG A 69 23.99 -19.41 -5.96
C ARG A 69 23.80 -17.95 -6.34
N ILE A 70 22.59 -17.67 -6.88
CA ILE A 70 22.08 -16.32 -7.01
C ILE A 70 21.16 -16.05 -5.83
N GLN A 71 21.47 -15.03 -5.04
CA GLN A 71 20.65 -14.59 -3.93
C GLN A 71 19.94 -13.28 -4.31
N TYR A 72 18.67 -13.21 -3.96
CA TYR A 72 17.84 -12.02 -4.15
C TYR A 72 17.50 -11.38 -2.82
N TYR A 73 17.51 -10.07 -2.79
CA TYR A 73 17.03 -9.24 -1.67
C TYR A 73 16.05 -8.25 -2.23
N SER A 74 14.88 -8.15 -1.62
CA SER A 74 13.85 -7.22 -2.07
C SER A 74 13.41 -6.28 -0.96
N VAL A 75 13.07 -5.07 -1.37
CA VAL A 75 12.51 -4.02 -0.52
C VAL A 75 11.18 -3.61 -1.12
N LEU A 76 10.13 -3.69 -0.31
CA LEU A 76 8.79 -3.23 -0.67
C LEU A 76 8.33 -2.22 0.39
N ALA A 77 7.84 -1.06 -0.05
CA ALA A 77 7.52 0.03 0.86
C ALA A 77 6.16 0.68 0.56
N THR A 78 5.54 1.23 1.60
CA THR A 78 4.34 2.07 1.46
C THR A 78 4.70 3.48 1.01
N GLY A 79 5.88 3.97 1.38
CA GLY A 79 6.36 5.33 1.13
C GLY A 79 7.56 5.44 0.20
N ASN A 80 7.85 6.65 -0.23
CA ASN A 80 8.93 6.94 -1.17
C ASN A 80 10.31 6.71 -0.56
N PHE A 81 11.26 6.19 -1.34
CA PHE A 81 12.68 6.22 -1.02
C PHE A 81 13.23 7.64 -1.18
N ASN A 82 12.87 8.51 -0.22
CA ASN A 82 13.22 9.91 -0.26
C ASN A 82 13.53 10.42 1.16
N GLU A 83 14.76 10.88 1.36
CA GLU A 83 15.29 11.35 2.63
C GLU A 83 14.44 12.45 3.28
N SER A 84 14.00 13.43 2.48
CA SER A 84 13.24 14.56 3.01
C SER A 84 11.87 14.15 3.54
N THR A 85 11.15 13.25 2.83
CA THR A 85 9.83 12.79 3.27
C THR A 85 9.93 11.77 4.40
N ALA A 86 10.99 10.98 4.47
CA ALA A 86 11.21 10.01 5.54
C ALA A 86 11.33 10.64 6.93
N LYS A 87 11.65 11.94 7.01
CA LYS A 87 11.79 12.67 8.29
C LYS A 87 10.47 12.91 9.01
N PHE A 88 9.33 12.89 8.28
CA PHE A 88 8.02 13.23 8.84
C PHE A 88 6.85 12.42 8.30
N TYR A 89 7.09 11.42 7.45
CA TYR A 89 6.07 10.47 7.02
C TYR A 89 6.20 9.18 7.82
N THR A 90 5.07 8.65 8.29
CA THR A 90 5.04 7.30 8.86
C THR A 90 4.81 6.30 7.73
N ASP A 91 5.83 5.52 7.41
CA ASP A 91 5.79 4.52 6.37
C ASP A 91 6.34 3.18 6.87
N HIS A 92 5.97 2.10 6.18
CA HIS A 92 6.43 0.76 6.49
C HIS A 92 7.26 0.22 5.33
N ILE A 93 8.33 -0.49 5.66
CA ILE A 93 9.24 -1.11 4.70
C ILE A 93 9.41 -2.58 5.06
N LEU A 94 9.18 -3.46 4.09
CA LEU A 94 9.47 -4.89 4.20
C LEU A 94 10.75 -5.22 3.45
N PHE A 95 11.72 -5.79 4.16
CA PHE A 95 12.87 -6.45 3.58
C PHE A 95 12.61 -7.95 3.53
N THR A 96 12.74 -8.58 2.36
CA THR A 96 12.45 -10.01 2.23
C THR A 96 13.30 -10.67 1.14
N THR A 97 13.52 -11.97 1.33
CA THR A 97 14.15 -12.86 0.34
C THR A 97 13.18 -13.93 -0.16
N GLN A 98 11.87 -13.75 0.13
CA GLN A 98 10.85 -14.73 -0.18
C GLN A 98 10.71 -14.94 -1.69
N LYS A 99 10.98 -16.18 -2.13
CA LYS A 99 11.14 -16.51 -3.55
C LYS A 99 9.92 -16.12 -4.42
N ASN A 100 8.72 -16.29 -3.92
CA ASN A 100 7.50 -15.97 -4.69
C ASN A 100 7.35 -14.47 -4.93
N LEU A 101 7.57 -13.64 -3.90
CA LEU A 101 7.54 -12.18 -4.04
C LEU A 101 8.65 -11.68 -4.95
N VAL A 102 9.87 -12.21 -4.78
CA VAL A 102 11.04 -11.87 -5.60
C VAL A 102 10.81 -12.16 -7.08
N LYS A 103 10.28 -13.35 -7.42
CA LYS A 103 9.98 -13.73 -8.81
C LYS A 103 8.97 -12.77 -9.45
N GLU A 104 7.91 -12.43 -8.73
CA GLU A 104 6.89 -11.53 -9.24
C GLU A 104 7.37 -10.07 -9.32
N MET A 105 8.29 -9.64 -8.42
CA MET A 105 8.97 -8.36 -8.57
C MET A 105 9.85 -8.32 -9.82
N GLU A 106 10.62 -9.38 -10.10
CA GLU A 106 11.42 -9.49 -11.33
C GLU A 106 10.51 -9.40 -12.57
N LEU A 107 9.38 -10.13 -12.55
CA LEU A 107 8.37 -10.08 -13.61
C LEU A 107 7.79 -8.67 -13.80
N LEU A 108 7.49 -7.96 -12.71
CA LEU A 108 7.02 -6.58 -12.77
C LEU A 108 8.08 -5.64 -13.37
N PHE A 109 9.35 -5.79 -13.02
CA PHE A 109 10.42 -5.01 -13.63
C PHE A 109 10.58 -5.29 -15.12
N ILE A 110 10.44 -6.55 -15.56
CA ILE A 110 10.42 -6.94 -16.98
C ILE A 110 9.24 -6.25 -17.70
N PHE A 111 8.04 -6.34 -17.15
CA PHE A 111 6.85 -5.65 -17.69
C PHE A 111 7.09 -4.15 -17.86
N LEU A 112 7.60 -3.47 -16.82
CA LEU A 112 7.88 -2.03 -16.86
C LEU A 112 8.93 -1.67 -17.93
N ALA A 113 9.87 -2.58 -18.20
CA ALA A 113 10.90 -2.37 -19.22
C ALA A 113 10.35 -2.32 -20.64
N TYR A 114 9.24 -3.01 -20.91
CA TYR A 114 8.56 -2.95 -22.22
C TYR A 114 7.85 -1.63 -22.47
N ARG A 115 7.53 -0.86 -21.43
CA ARG A 115 6.84 0.44 -21.51
C ARG A 115 5.48 0.39 -22.24
N LYS A 116 4.81 -0.74 -22.17
CA LYS A 116 3.50 -1.01 -22.75
C LYS A 116 2.44 -1.11 -21.66
N LYS A 117 1.16 -0.93 -21.99
CA LYS A 117 0.05 -1.06 -21.05
C LYS A 117 -0.24 -2.51 -20.71
N ALA A 118 -0.92 -2.75 -19.56
CA ALA A 118 -1.23 -4.09 -19.06
C ALA A 118 -2.13 -4.91 -20.01
N ASP A 119 -3.05 -4.27 -20.73
CA ASP A 119 -3.93 -4.89 -21.72
C ASP A 119 -3.17 -5.58 -22.88
N GLN A 120 -1.92 -5.19 -23.13
CA GLN A 120 -1.05 -5.82 -24.13
C GLN A 120 -0.32 -7.07 -23.59
N PHE A 121 -0.58 -7.46 -22.35
CA PHE A 121 0.02 -8.63 -21.69
C PHE A 121 -1.04 -9.52 -21.04
N PRO A 122 -1.97 -10.10 -21.79
CA PRO A 122 -3.10 -10.83 -21.24
C PRO A 122 -2.69 -12.08 -20.44
N CYS A 123 -1.53 -12.65 -20.74
CA CYS A 123 -0.98 -13.82 -20.04
C CYS A 123 -0.14 -13.48 -18.81
N LEU A 124 0.09 -12.19 -18.52
CA LEU A 124 0.88 -11.78 -17.37
C LEU A 124 0.01 -11.80 -16.11
N GLN A 125 0.34 -12.66 -15.18
CA GLN A 125 -0.40 -12.85 -13.93
C GLN A 125 0.49 -12.68 -12.71
N PHE A 126 -0.07 -12.09 -11.65
CA PHE A 126 0.52 -11.97 -10.33
C PHE A 126 -0.35 -12.72 -9.34
N ASN A 127 0.23 -13.63 -8.55
CA ASN A 127 -0.48 -14.46 -7.57
C ASN A 127 -0.23 -14.00 -6.13
N HIS A 128 0.91 -13.39 -5.88
CA HIS A 128 1.36 -12.94 -4.56
C HIS A 128 1.37 -11.41 -4.45
N LEU A 129 1.93 -10.72 -5.44
CA LEU A 129 1.84 -9.26 -5.51
C LEU A 129 0.45 -8.84 -6.01
N LEU A 130 -0.11 -7.81 -5.40
CA LEU A 130 -1.30 -7.15 -5.88
C LEU A 130 -0.85 -5.92 -6.70
N VAL A 131 -0.94 -6.04 -8.00
CA VAL A 131 -0.47 -4.99 -8.92
C VAL A 131 -1.68 -4.30 -9.55
N ALA A 132 -1.76 -2.98 -9.41
CA ALA A 132 -2.80 -2.19 -10.07
C ALA A 132 -2.69 -2.33 -11.60
N GLN A 133 -3.81 -2.32 -12.30
CA GLN A 133 -4.03 -2.68 -13.71
C GLN A 133 -4.07 -4.20 -13.97
N PHE A 134 -3.71 -5.07 -13.02
CA PHE A 134 -3.75 -6.53 -13.16
C PHE A 134 -4.76 -7.16 -12.22
N ASN A 135 -4.39 -7.33 -10.95
CA ASN A 135 -5.17 -8.12 -9.98
C ASN A 135 -5.54 -7.38 -8.69
N LEU A 136 -5.02 -6.18 -8.44
CA LEU A 136 -5.12 -5.51 -7.13
C LEU A 136 -6.57 -5.34 -6.68
N GLN A 137 -7.44 -4.76 -7.51
CA GLN A 137 -8.84 -4.53 -7.16
C GLN A 137 -9.59 -5.84 -6.94
N GLN A 138 -9.46 -6.79 -7.88
CA GLN A 138 -10.13 -8.07 -7.83
C GLN A 138 -9.73 -8.89 -6.59
N LYS A 139 -8.45 -8.83 -6.21
CA LYS A 139 -7.99 -9.50 -5.00
C LYS A 139 -8.60 -8.90 -3.74
N PHE A 140 -8.67 -7.57 -3.62
CA PHE A 140 -9.34 -6.94 -2.48
C PHE A 140 -10.83 -7.28 -2.44
N ILE A 141 -11.52 -7.28 -3.57
CA ILE A 141 -12.92 -7.71 -3.65
C ILE A 141 -13.06 -9.17 -3.17
N SER A 142 -12.19 -10.07 -3.61
CA SER A 142 -12.18 -11.48 -3.19
C SER A 142 -11.97 -11.62 -1.66
N LEU A 143 -11.06 -10.85 -1.08
CA LEU A 143 -10.80 -10.86 0.36
C LEU A 143 -12.01 -10.35 1.16
N ILE A 144 -12.68 -9.30 0.70
CA ILE A 144 -13.91 -8.78 1.33
C ILE A 144 -15.04 -9.81 1.20
N ASN A 145 -15.24 -10.39 0.01
CA ASN A 145 -16.27 -11.42 -0.21
C ASN A 145 -16.07 -12.63 0.72
N ARG A 146 -14.83 -13.05 0.98
CA ARG A 146 -14.55 -14.11 1.94
C ARG A 146 -14.98 -13.76 3.35
N GLU A 147 -14.77 -12.54 3.82
CA GLU A 147 -15.26 -12.11 5.14
C GLU A 147 -16.80 -12.09 5.17
N ILE A 148 -17.48 -11.69 4.07
CA ILE A 148 -18.93 -11.76 3.92
C ILE A 148 -19.42 -13.24 4.00
N GLU A 149 -18.76 -14.14 3.28
CA GLU A 149 -19.09 -15.56 3.32
C GLU A 149 -18.93 -16.17 4.71
N ASN A 150 -17.87 -15.79 5.44
CA ASN A 150 -17.66 -16.18 6.82
C ASN A 150 -18.79 -15.67 7.71
N ALA A 151 -19.14 -14.40 7.63
CA ALA A 151 -20.23 -13.80 8.42
C ALA A 151 -21.56 -14.48 8.15
N ASN A 152 -21.90 -14.77 6.89
CA ASN A 152 -23.12 -15.50 6.49
C ASN A 152 -23.18 -16.93 7.05
N LYS A 153 -22.03 -17.52 7.37
CA LYS A 153 -21.91 -18.85 8.04
C LYS A 153 -21.88 -18.75 9.57
N GLY A 154 -22.12 -17.55 10.16
CA GLY A 154 -22.03 -17.32 11.59
C GLY A 154 -20.60 -17.24 12.14
N ILE A 155 -19.60 -17.16 11.29
CA ILE A 155 -18.20 -16.97 11.68
C ILE A 155 -17.90 -15.48 11.74
N PRO A 156 -17.30 -14.95 12.83
CA PRO A 156 -17.00 -13.52 12.93
C PRO A 156 -16.15 -13.02 11.77
N GLY A 157 -16.67 -12.06 10.99
CA GLY A 157 -15.94 -11.34 9.94
C GLY A 157 -15.39 -10.02 10.47
N ARG A 158 -14.13 -9.70 10.18
CA ARG A 158 -13.51 -8.42 10.54
C ARG A 158 -12.57 -7.94 9.46
N ILE A 159 -12.69 -6.66 9.11
CA ILE A 159 -11.83 -5.95 8.16
C ILE A 159 -11.28 -4.71 8.84
N VAL A 160 -9.95 -4.52 8.80
CA VAL A 160 -9.33 -3.28 9.26
C VAL A 160 -8.46 -2.72 8.13
N ILE A 161 -8.71 -1.47 7.74
CA ILE A 161 -8.01 -0.85 6.61
C ILE A 161 -7.51 0.54 6.99
N LYS A 162 -6.21 0.76 6.79
CA LYS A 162 -5.59 2.08 6.89
C LYS A 162 -5.24 2.59 5.50
N LEU A 163 -5.72 3.80 5.16
CA LEU A 163 -5.52 4.48 3.89
C LEU A 163 -5.26 5.97 4.10
N ASN A 164 -4.69 6.63 3.09
CA ASN A 164 -4.75 8.10 3.06
C ASN A 164 -6.08 8.59 2.49
N ASN A 165 -6.59 7.93 1.45
CA ASN A 165 -7.82 8.33 0.76
C ASN A 165 -8.65 7.11 0.36
N LEU A 166 -9.96 7.23 0.46
CA LEU A 166 -10.97 6.24 0.09
C LEU A 166 -12.01 6.90 -0.83
N GLU A 167 -12.02 6.54 -2.12
CA GLU A 167 -12.85 7.17 -3.16
C GLU A 167 -13.41 6.16 -4.17
N GLU A 168 -12.75 5.01 -4.36
CA GLU A 168 -13.10 4.08 -5.43
C GLU A 168 -14.45 3.40 -5.14
N LYS A 169 -15.42 3.61 -6.02
CA LYS A 169 -16.83 3.26 -5.84
C LYS A 169 -17.07 1.76 -5.61
N VAL A 170 -16.37 0.89 -6.36
CA VAL A 170 -16.62 -0.56 -6.28
C VAL A 170 -16.15 -1.12 -4.94
N LEU A 171 -14.99 -0.68 -4.46
CA LEU A 171 -14.46 -1.11 -3.15
C LEU A 171 -15.29 -0.54 -1.99
N ILE A 172 -15.77 0.72 -2.10
CA ILE A 172 -16.70 1.30 -1.12
C ILE A 172 -17.99 0.49 -1.07
N GLN A 173 -18.59 0.15 -2.21
CA GLN A 173 -19.79 -0.67 -2.27
C GLN A 173 -19.56 -2.04 -1.60
N LYS A 174 -18.41 -2.65 -1.84
CA LYS A 174 -18.06 -3.92 -1.20
C LYS A 174 -17.92 -3.82 0.32
N LEU A 175 -17.45 -2.70 0.85
CA LEU A 175 -17.45 -2.46 2.30
C LEU A 175 -18.87 -2.29 2.86
N TYR A 176 -19.79 -1.66 2.12
CA TYR A 176 -21.21 -1.62 2.50
C TYR A 176 -21.85 -3.01 2.47
N ASP A 177 -21.56 -3.82 1.42
CA ASP A 177 -22.01 -5.22 1.35
C ASP A 177 -21.51 -6.02 2.56
N ALA A 178 -20.26 -5.82 2.96
CA ALA A 178 -19.67 -6.47 4.13
C ALA A 178 -20.34 -6.04 5.43
N SER A 179 -20.61 -4.74 5.61
CA SER A 179 -21.37 -4.23 6.76
C SER A 179 -22.76 -4.85 6.86
N ASN A 180 -23.50 -4.92 5.75
CA ASN A 180 -24.83 -5.51 5.70
C ASN A 180 -24.83 -7.01 6.02
N ALA A 181 -23.74 -7.71 5.73
CA ALA A 181 -23.54 -9.11 6.11
C ALA A 181 -23.10 -9.30 7.58
N GLY A 182 -22.95 -8.22 8.36
CA GLY A 182 -22.53 -8.27 9.76
C GLY A 182 -21.03 -8.23 10.00
N VAL A 183 -20.20 -8.04 8.95
CA VAL A 183 -18.73 -7.90 9.08
C VAL A 183 -18.41 -6.59 9.78
N GLN A 184 -17.57 -6.63 10.82
CA GLN A 184 -17.06 -5.44 11.50
C GLN A 184 -15.96 -4.79 10.67
N VAL A 185 -16.17 -3.55 10.24
CA VAL A 185 -15.24 -2.79 9.39
C VAL A 185 -14.71 -1.58 10.14
N GLN A 186 -13.40 -1.53 10.35
CA GLN A 186 -12.71 -0.41 11.00
C GLN A 186 -11.77 0.25 10.01
N LEU A 187 -11.98 1.52 9.73
CA LEU A 187 -11.20 2.28 8.76
C LEU A 187 -10.39 3.37 9.45
N ILE A 188 -9.12 3.50 9.10
CA ILE A 188 -8.29 4.66 9.43
C ILE A 188 -8.04 5.41 8.12
N VAL A 189 -8.78 6.51 7.89
CA VAL A 189 -8.70 7.29 6.63
C VAL A 189 -8.29 8.72 6.93
N ARG A 190 -7.03 9.04 6.65
CA ARG A 190 -6.44 10.33 7.01
C ARG A 190 -7.09 11.54 6.31
N SER A 191 -7.49 11.42 5.04
CA SER A 191 -7.92 12.55 4.21
C SER A 191 -9.28 12.29 3.56
N ILE A 192 -9.36 12.24 2.22
CA ILE A 192 -10.62 12.05 1.48
C ILE A 192 -11.26 10.71 1.85
N CYS A 193 -12.51 10.75 2.29
CA CYS A 193 -13.34 9.57 2.55
C CYS A 193 -14.72 9.80 1.91
N CYS A 194 -14.99 9.06 0.83
CA CYS A 194 -16.30 9.09 0.15
C CYS A 194 -17.27 8.01 0.69
N LEU A 195 -16.85 7.22 1.69
CA LEU A 195 -17.69 6.28 2.41
C LEU A 195 -18.37 7.00 3.58
N ILE A 196 -19.68 6.78 3.76
CA ILE A 196 -20.48 7.30 4.87
C ILE A 196 -20.63 6.19 5.91
N PRO A 197 -20.06 6.32 7.12
CA PRO A 197 -20.18 5.31 8.18
C PRO A 197 -21.47 5.46 9.01
N GLY A 198 -21.85 4.42 9.74
CA GLY A 198 -22.88 4.47 10.77
C GLY A 198 -24.32 4.66 10.29
N VAL A 199 -24.59 4.45 9.00
CA VAL A 199 -25.95 4.55 8.45
C VAL A 199 -26.66 3.21 8.57
N LYS A 200 -27.84 3.20 9.17
CA LYS A 200 -28.68 1.99 9.35
C LYS A 200 -28.97 1.32 8.01
N ASN A 201 -28.88 -0.01 7.98
CA ASN A 201 -29.05 -0.87 6.80
C ASN A 201 -28.07 -0.57 5.63
N MET A 202 -26.94 0.10 5.90
CA MET A 202 -25.91 0.35 4.90
C MET A 202 -24.50 0.20 5.47
N SER A 203 -24.19 0.93 6.53
CA SER A 203 -22.83 1.02 7.08
C SER A 203 -22.80 1.04 8.61
N GLU A 204 -23.81 0.46 9.26
CA GLU A 204 -23.92 0.45 10.74
C GLU A 204 -22.76 -0.29 11.43
N ASN A 205 -22.12 -1.23 10.73
CA ASN A 205 -20.94 -1.95 11.19
C ASN A 205 -19.61 -1.35 10.71
N ILE A 206 -19.63 -0.12 10.16
CA ILE A 206 -18.44 0.59 9.70
C ILE A 206 -18.11 1.76 10.61
N THR A 207 -16.90 1.82 11.09
CA THR A 207 -16.33 2.98 11.79
C THR A 207 -15.18 3.59 10.98
N VAL A 208 -15.07 4.92 11.01
CA VAL A 208 -13.97 5.64 10.34
C VAL A 208 -13.28 6.54 11.34
N THR A 209 -12.01 6.32 11.54
CA THR A 209 -11.11 7.14 12.37
C THR A 209 -10.16 7.94 11.52
N ARG A 210 -9.85 9.16 11.92
CA ARG A 210 -8.82 10.02 11.31
C ARG A 210 -7.80 10.40 12.35
N ILE A 211 -6.52 10.32 12.00
CA ILE A 211 -5.43 10.72 12.86
C ILE A 211 -4.58 11.74 12.12
N VAL A 212 -4.47 12.94 12.70
CA VAL A 212 -3.58 14.02 12.24
C VAL A 212 -2.75 14.47 13.44
N ASP A 213 -1.46 14.17 13.40
CA ASP A 213 -0.53 14.47 14.48
C ASP A 213 0.78 15.03 13.88
N ARG A 214 1.86 15.02 14.65
CA ARG A 214 3.18 15.54 14.30
C ARG A 214 3.70 14.99 12.97
N ASN A 215 3.60 13.67 12.80
CA ASN A 215 4.03 12.98 11.59
C ASN A 215 2.84 12.72 10.68
N LEU A 216 3.07 12.73 9.36
CA LEU A 216 2.05 12.43 8.38
C LEU A 216 1.80 10.92 8.34
N GLU A 217 0.61 10.49 8.76
CA GLU A 217 0.18 9.10 8.63
C GLU A 217 0.06 8.74 7.14
N HIS A 218 0.99 7.91 6.63
CA HIS A 218 1.12 7.66 5.21
C HIS A 218 1.10 6.17 4.83
N GLY A 219 1.39 5.28 5.75
CA GLY A 219 1.32 3.84 5.54
C GLY A 219 -0.07 3.37 5.11
N ARG A 220 -0.13 2.35 4.23
CA ARG A 220 -1.37 1.65 3.87
C ARG A 220 -1.25 0.22 4.33
N ILE A 221 -2.22 -0.21 5.13
CA ILE A 221 -2.28 -1.54 5.73
C ILE A 221 -3.71 -2.07 5.58
N PHE A 222 -3.83 -3.33 5.20
CA PHE A 222 -5.11 -4.01 4.98
C PHE A 222 -5.08 -5.31 5.75
N ILE A 223 -6.02 -5.50 6.69
CA ILE A 223 -6.11 -6.67 7.57
C ILE A 223 -7.47 -7.34 7.37
N PHE A 224 -7.46 -8.63 7.10
CA PHE A 224 -8.64 -9.48 6.95
C PHE A 224 -8.56 -10.62 7.96
N HIS A 225 -9.62 -10.84 8.73
CA HIS A 225 -9.63 -11.80 9.85
C HIS A 225 -9.53 -13.26 9.39
N ASN A 226 -10.22 -13.61 8.30
CA ASN A 226 -10.16 -14.94 7.68
C ASN A 226 -10.29 -16.09 8.68
N ASN A 227 -11.35 -16.09 9.48
CA ASN A 227 -11.62 -17.14 10.47
C ASN A 227 -10.40 -17.45 11.38
N GLY A 228 -9.72 -16.40 11.89
CA GLY A 228 -8.52 -16.53 12.74
C GLY A 228 -7.19 -16.66 11.98
N ASN A 229 -7.22 -16.98 10.68
CA ASN A 229 -6.04 -17.02 9.81
C ASN A 229 -5.75 -15.64 9.21
N THR A 230 -5.48 -14.67 10.05
CA THR A 230 -5.34 -13.26 9.65
C THR A 230 -4.38 -13.05 8.50
N GLU A 231 -4.87 -12.42 7.45
CA GLU A 231 -4.07 -11.97 6.32
C GLU A 231 -3.84 -10.46 6.39
N ILE A 232 -2.58 -10.04 6.22
CA ILE A 232 -2.18 -8.64 6.23
C ILE A 232 -1.48 -8.31 4.92
N TYR A 233 -1.86 -7.18 4.33
CA TYR A 233 -1.19 -6.60 3.17
C TYR A 233 -0.74 -5.18 3.50
N MET A 234 0.38 -4.78 2.90
CA MET A 234 0.83 -3.39 2.87
C MET A 234 1.03 -2.95 1.43
N GLY A 235 1.09 -1.63 1.17
CA GLY A 235 1.40 -1.19 -0.18
C GLY A 235 1.37 0.30 -0.43
N SER A 236 1.49 0.64 -1.69
CA SER A 236 1.53 2.03 -2.16
C SER A 236 0.17 2.59 -2.58
N ALA A 237 -0.84 1.72 -2.71
CA ALA A 237 -2.16 2.08 -3.23
C ALA A 237 -3.09 2.64 -2.15
N ASP A 238 -3.65 3.83 -2.40
CA ASP A 238 -4.94 4.21 -1.82
C ASP A 238 -6.08 3.60 -2.64
N TRP A 239 -7.27 3.50 -2.09
CA TRP A 239 -8.47 3.08 -2.82
C TRP A 239 -9.11 4.30 -3.51
N MET A 240 -8.42 4.79 -4.53
CA MET A 240 -8.85 5.89 -5.39
C MET A 240 -8.84 5.46 -6.86
N ASN A 241 -9.72 6.04 -7.67
CA ASN A 241 -9.80 5.77 -9.12
C ASN A 241 -8.43 5.91 -9.80
N ARG A 242 -7.66 6.95 -9.45
CA ARG A 242 -6.33 7.16 -10.02
C ARG A 242 -5.33 6.05 -9.65
N ASN A 243 -5.41 5.48 -8.43
CA ASN A 243 -4.51 4.42 -7.97
C ASN A 243 -4.87 3.09 -8.63
N ILE A 244 -6.16 2.77 -8.69
CA ILE A 244 -6.66 1.51 -9.26
C ILE A 244 -6.51 1.48 -10.79
N TYR A 245 -6.89 2.57 -11.49
CA TYR A 245 -7.06 2.55 -12.95
C TYR A 245 -6.02 3.33 -13.75
N ARG A 246 -5.21 4.22 -13.12
CA ARG A 246 -4.31 5.13 -13.84
C ARG A 246 -2.87 5.12 -13.35
N ARG A 247 -2.54 4.15 -12.48
CA ARG A 247 -1.20 4.00 -11.91
C ARG A 247 -0.76 2.54 -11.91
N ILE A 248 0.53 2.33 -11.82
CA ILE A 248 1.09 1.07 -11.35
C ILE A 248 1.36 1.23 -9.86
N GLU A 249 0.58 0.55 -9.06
CA GLU A 249 0.71 0.45 -7.60
C GLU A 249 1.02 -1.00 -7.25
N VAL A 250 1.66 -1.22 -6.11
CA VAL A 250 1.92 -2.56 -5.60
C VAL A 250 1.48 -2.64 -4.15
N CYS A 251 0.64 -3.62 -3.84
CA CYS A 251 0.42 -4.11 -2.50
C CYS A 251 0.99 -5.54 -2.40
N PHE A 252 1.41 -5.92 -1.21
CA PHE A 252 2.11 -7.18 -0.97
C PHE A 252 1.69 -7.79 0.36
N PRO A 253 1.59 -9.13 0.45
CA PRO A 253 1.24 -9.84 1.68
C PRO A 253 2.39 -9.80 2.68
N ILE A 254 2.04 -9.91 3.94
CA ILE A 254 2.97 -10.10 5.05
C ILE A 254 2.85 -11.56 5.51
N PRO A 255 3.79 -12.42 5.15
CA PRO A 255 3.72 -13.85 5.50
C PRO A 255 4.26 -14.18 6.88
N ASP A 256 5.12 -13.34 7.45
CA ASP A 256 5.77 -13.57 8.74
C ASP A 256 4.84 -13.21 9.90
N GLU A 257 4.58 -14.16 10.80
CA GLU A 257 3.65 -13.99 11.91
C GLU A 257 4.12 -12.96 12.95
N LYS A 258 5.44 -12.78 13.15
CA LYS A 258 5.96 -11.76 14.06
C LYS A 258 5.68 -10.36 13.50
N ILE A 259 5.89 -10.18 12.19
CA ILE A 259 5.60 -8.91 11.51
C ILE A 259 4.09 -8.65 11.50
N LYS A 260 3.24 -9.66 11.25
CA LYS A 260 1.79 -9.53 11.37
C LYS A 260 1.37 -9.03 12.76
N LYS A 261 1.95 -9.63 13.81
CA LYS A 261 1.68 -9.21 15.19
C LYS A 261 2.06 -7.75 15.43
N GLN A 262 3.26 -7.33 15.02
CA GLN A 262 3.72 -5.94 15.14
C GLN A 262 2.79 -4.96 14.41
N LEU A 263 2.39 -5.27 13.17
CA LEU A 263 1.48 -4.42 12.40
C LEU A 263 0.09 -4.35 13.06
N THR A 264 -0.40 -5.45 13.60
CA THR A 264 -1.68 -5.49 14.32
C THR A 264 -1.62 -4.65 15.58
N GLU A 265 -0.52 -4.70 16.35
CA GLU A 265 -0.29 -3.84 17.52
C GLU A 265 -0.29 -2.36 17.14
N ILE A 266 0.46 -1.97 16.10
CA ILE A 266 0.50 -0.59 15.60
C ILE A 266 -0.92 -0.11 15.24
N ILE A 267 -1.68 -0.91 14.51
CA ILE A 267 -3.04 -0.56 14.10
C ILE A 267 -3.99 -0.47 15.32
N ASN A 268 -3.88 -1.38 16.28
CA ASN A 268 -4.70 -1.33 17.50
C ASN A 268 -4.38 -0.08 18.35
N ILE A 269 -3.12 0.31 18.48
CA ILE A 269 -2.72 1.56 19.14
C ILE A 269 -3.33 2.76 18.40
N GLN A 270 -3.31 2.77 17.07
CA GLN A 270 -3.92 3.85 16.28
C GLN A 270 -5.45 3.90 16.42
N LEU A 271 -6.13 2.76 16.46
CA LEU A 271 -7.58 2.69 16.69
C LEU A 271 -7.98 3.10 18.11
N SER A 272 -7.08 2.99 19.07
CA SER A 272 -7.28 3.43 20.45
C SER A 272 -6.85 4.88 20.73
N ASP A 273 -6.35 5.61 19.71
CA ASP A 273 -5.94 7.01 19.88
C ASP A 273 -7.14 7.87 20.31
N SER A 274 -6.99 8.51 21.48
CA SER A 274 -8.01 9.37 22.10
C SER A 274 -7.56 10.83 22.26
N VAL A 275 -6.35 11.15 21.76
CA VAL A 275 -5.76 12.51 21.87
C VAL A 275 -5.79 13.26 20.55
N LYS A 276 -5.51 12.55 19.44
CA LYS A 276 -5.40 13.12 18.09
C LYS A 276 -6.42 12.57 17.11
N ALA A 277 -7.06 11.45 17.44
CA ALA A 277 -8.08 10.87 16.60
C ALA A 277 -9.38 11.65 16.64
N VAL A 278 -10.05 11.67 15.49
CA VAL A 278 -11.44 12.03 15.34
C VAL A 278 -12.20 10.89 14.68
N SER A 279 -13.45 10.69 15.07
CA SER A 279 -14.36 9.76 14.41
C SER A 279 -15.18 10.51 13.36
N LEU A 280 -15.39 9.91 12.19
CA LEU A 280 -16.27 10.44 11.18
C LEU A 280 -17.69 9.95 11.44
N ASN A 281 -18.67 10.88 11.52
CA ASN A 281 -20.07 10.53 11.69
C ASN A 281 -20.81 10.32 10.34
N ASN A 282 -22.09 9.99 10.39
CA ASN A 282 -22.92 9.72 9.22
C ASN A 282 -23.28 10.96 8.36
N VAL A 283 -22.93 12.17 8.81
CA VAL A 283 -23.01 13.40 8.03
C VAL A 283 -21.63 13.93 7.62
N LEU A 284 -20.61 13.09 7.75
CA LEU A 284 -19.20 13.32 7.39
C LEU A 284 -18.50 14.42 8.21
N GLU A 285 -18.98 14.69 9.43
CA GLU A 285 -18.31 15.57 10.38
C GLU A 285 -17.25 14.83 11.20
N ASN A 286 -16.19 15.52 11.55
CA ASN A 286 -15.15 15.02 12.43
C ASN A 286 -15.55 15.24 13.90
N ILE A 287 -15.85 14.19 14.62
CA ILE A 287 -16.19 14.21 16.03
C ILE A 287 -14.94 13.82 16.85
N PRO A 288 -14.45 14.68 17.76
CA PRO A 288 -13.34 14.33 18.63
C PRO A 288 -13.62 13.05 19.43
N VAL A 289 -12.65 12.15 19.50
CA VAL A 289 -12.73 11.00 20.41
C VAL A 289 -12.51 11.50 21.83
N ILE A 290 -13.46 11.22 22.71
CA ILE A 290 -13.36 11.65 24.12
C ILE A 290 -12.30 10.79 24.80
N ALA A 291 -11.29 11.44 25.37
CA ALA A 291 -10.24 10.75 26.13
C ALA A 291 -10.84 10.12 27.39
N THR A 292 -10.50 8.88 27.64
CA THR A 292 -10.75 8.18 28.92
C THR A 292 -9.70 8.57 29.95
N ASN A 293 -9.75 8.01 31.16
CA ASN A 293 -8.78 8.26 32.23
C ASN A 293 -7.32 8.01 31.84
N ASN A 294 -7.08 7.18 30.80
CA ASN A 294 -5.77 6.89 30.23
C ASN A 294 -5.71 7.34 28.76
N PRO A 295 -5.38 8.59 28.45
CA PRO A 295 -5.34 9.09 27.09
C PRO A 295 -4.21 8.44 26.28
N VAL A 296 -4.54 7.99 25.08
CA VAL A 296 -3.60 7.36 24.12
C VAL A 296 -3.31 8.34 23.00
N GLN A 297 -2.05 8.75 22.84
CA GLN A 297 -1.54 9.43 21.64
C GLN A 297 -0.71 8.44 20.85
N SER A 298 -1.26 7.90 19.78
CA SER A 298 -0.70 6.74 19.08
C SER A 298 0.72 6.96 18.57
N GLN A 299 1.04 8.13 18.03
CA GLN A 299 2.40 8.40 17.55
C GLN A 299 3.45 8.45 18.66
N LYS A 300 3.08 8.77 19.89
CA LYS A 300 4.00 8.72 21.03
C LYS A 300 4.20 7.31 21.57
N MET A 301 3.23 6.42 21.35
CA MET A 301 3.33 5.04 21.83
C MET A 301 4.03 4.11 20.84
N ILE A 302 4.01 4.45 19.55
CA ILE A 302 4.63 3.66 18.48
C ILE A 302 6.11 4.04 18.31
N CYS A 303 6.50 5.29 18.62
CA CYS A 303 7.88 5.78 18.62
C CYS A 303 8.49 5.59 20.01
#